data_71f89760f3e41778e3662aa4022a5c8a
#
_entry.id   71f89760f3e41778e3662aa4022a5c8a
#
_cell.length_a   1.000
_cell.length_b   1.000
_cell.length_c   1.000
_cell.angle_alpha   90.00
_cell.angle_beta   90.00
_cell.angle_gamma   90.00
#
_symmetry.space_group_name_H-M   'P 1'
#
loop_
_entity.id
_entity.type
_entity.pdbx_description
1 polymer ?
#
loop_
_entity_poly.entity_id
_entity_poly.type
_entity_poly.pdbx_seq_one_letter_code
_entity_poly.pdbx_strand_id
1 'polypeptide(L)'
;LLDQEIAKRGITATPDDVQAELKTIIDKVGSKEELNKLLKQRGVSNDQFTEDLKTQIKIKKLVNSINKISVSDADAKKYYDTHKAEFTHGEQVRASHILFSANTIELIQQIKAKNPNIDPTELNTKVEEQVASQKTKAEAVLAQVKQNPDDFAKIAEKYSDDKASAERGGELGFFTKEAMVPEFSKAAFSMKPNSVSENLVKSPYGFHIIKVTDRMEAGTTPYVKVKDEIKFYIETQKQIEVLKKLTDGLMKNAKVEYLNDKYDPRKVPVKVETKEVEKK
;
A
#
# COMPACT_ATOMS: atom_id res chain seq x y z
N LEU A 1 -9.24 6.87 -31.54
CA LEU A 1 -8.10 7.58 -32.13
C LEU A 1 -6.83 6.72 -32.11
N LEU A 2 -6.42 6.18 -30.95
CA LEU A 2 -5.22 5.32 -30.88
C LEU A 2 -5.38 4.06 -31.73
N ASP A 3 -6.51 3.38 -31.69
CA ASP A 3 -6.78 2.19 -32.51
C ASP A 3 -6.73 2.50 -34.00
N GLN A 4 -7.21 3.67 -34.41
CA GLN A 4 -7.13 4.13 -35.80
C GLN A 4 -5.68 4.36 -36.23
N GLU A 5 -4.86 4.97 -35.36
CA GLU A 5 -3.44 5.20 -35.62
C GLU A 5 -2.65 3.88 -35.64
N ILE A 6 -2.96 2.93 -34.76
CA ILE A 6 -2.41 1.59 -34.72
C ILE A 6 -2.72 0.86 -36.04
N ALA A 7 -3.98 0.89 -36.47
CA ALA A 7 -4.42 0.27 -37.74
C ALA A 7 -3.76 0.92 -38.96
N LYS A 8 -3.70 2.26 -38.98
CA LYS A 8 -3.06 3.03 -40.07
C LYS A 8 -1.57 2.67 -40.25
N ARG A 9 -0.87 2.36 -39.13
CA ARG A 9 0.54 1.96 -39.15
C ARG A 9 0.74 0.46 -39.33
N GLY A 10 -0.32 -0.32 -39.48
CA GLY A 10 -0.25 -1.77 -39.62
C GLY A 10 0.32 -2.49 -38.41
N ILE A 11 0.19 -1.90 -37.20
CA ILE A 11 0.74 -2.46 -35.99
C ILE A 11 -0.19 -3.55 -35.45
N THR A 12 0.38 -4.75 -35.25
CA THR A 12 -0.34 -5.92 -34.76
C THR A 12 0.38 -6.51 -33.55
N ALA A 13 -0.37 -7.20 -32.70
CA ALA A 13 0.18 -8.08 -31.66
C ALA A 13 0.13 -9.51 -32.21
N THR A 14 1.29 -10.07 -32.53
CA THR A 14 1.41 -11.45 -33.00
C THR A 14 1.28 -12.44 -31.85
N PRO A 15 0.97 -13.73 -32.13
CA PRO A 15 1.00 -14.76 -31.09
C PRO A 15 2.34 -14.83 -30.33
N ASP A 16 3.45 -14.65 -31.04
CA ASP A 16 4.80 -14.65 -30.43
C ASP A 16 5.01 -13.47 -29.48
N ASP A 17 4.51 -12.28 -29.83
CA ASP A 17 4.54 -11.12 -28.96
C ASP A 17 3.79 -11.39 -27.65
N VAL A 18 2.59 -11.96 -27.77
CA VAL A 18 1.74 -12.30 -26.61
C VAL A 18 2.43 -13.33 -25.73
N GLN A 19 3.02 -14.36 -26.34
CA GLN A 19 3.72 -15.40 -25.59
C GLN A 19 4.96 -14.86 -24.87
N ALA A 20 5.73 -13.98 -25.51
CA ALA A 20 6.91 -13.36 -24.93
C ALA A 20 6.54 -12.45 -23.72
N GLU A 21 5.50 -11.62 -23.87
CA GLU A 21 5.04 -10.74 -22.80
C GLU A 21 4.41 -11.54 -21.64
N LEU A 22 3.64 -12.58 -21.97
CA LEU A 22 3.07 -13.50 -20.98
C LEU A 22 4.16 -14.21 -20.16
N LYS A 23 5.22 -14.67 -20.82
CA LYS A 23 6.38 -15.25 -20.13
C LYS A 23 7.00 -14.25 -19.16
N THR A 24 7.21 -13.00 -19.59
CA THR A 24 7.76 -11.95 -18.74
C THR A 24 6.89 -11.70 -17.49
N ILE A 25 5.56 -11.75 -17.64
CA ILE A 25 4.62 -11.60 -16.53
C ILE A 25 4.70 -12.81 -15.60
N ILE A 26 4.72 -14.02 -16.13
CA ILE A 26 4.83 -15.27 -15.35
C ILE A 26 6.13 -15.29 -14.54
N ASP A 27 7.26 -14.90 -15.15
CA ASP A 27 8.56 -14.85 -14.49
C ASP A 27 8.56 -13.85 -13.31
N LYS A 28 7.78 -12.76 -13.40
CA LYS A 28 7.63 -11.78 -12.31
C LYS A 28 6.71 -12.26 -11.19
N VAL A 29 5.62 -12.97 -11.50
CA VAL A 29 4.66 -13.44 -10.49
C VAL A 29 5.02 -14.83 -9.94
N GLY A 30 5.99 -15.52 -10.54
CA GLY A 30 6.54 -16.79 -10.09
C GLY A 30 6.03 -18.01 -10.86
N SER A 31 4.75 -18.10 -11.21
CA SER A 31 4.20 -19.21 -11.99
C SER A 31 2.90 -18.85 -12.71
N LYS A 32 2.49 -19.71 -13.67
CA LYS A 32 1.21 -19.57 -14.36
C LYS A 32 0.03 -19.78 -13.41
N GLU A 33 0.18 -20.66 -12.45
CA GLU A 33 -0.82 -20.96 -11.42
C GLU A 33 -1.08 -19.72 -10.55
N GLU A 34 0.00 -19.03 -10.13
CA GLU A 34 -0.13 -17.82 -9.33
C GLU A 34 -0.74 -16.67 -10.15
N LEU A 35 -0.38 -16.53 -11.44
CA LEU A 35 -1.04 -15.58 -12.34
C LEU A 35 -2.56 -15.86 -12.42
N ASN A 36 -2.96 -17.11 -12.65
CA ASN A 36 -4.37 -17.49 -12.74
C ASN A 36 -5.13 -17.20 -11.43
N LYS A 37 -4.50 -17.42 -10.28
CA LYS A 37 -5.06 -17.10 -8.96
C LYS A 37 -5.28 -15.59 -8.79
N LEU A 38 -4.30 -14.78 -9.19
CA LEU A 38 -4.41 -13.31 -9.15
C LEU A 38 -5.52 -12.79 -10.08
N LEU A 39 -5.63 -13.33 -11.30
CA LEU A 39 -6.69 -12.97 -12.24
C LEU A 39 -8.08 -13.31 -11.67
N LYS A 40 -8.22 -14.52 -11.11
CA LYS A 40 -9.47 -14.95 -10.46
C LYS A 40 -9.86 -14.05 -9.28
N GLN A 41 -8.90 -13.68 -8.43
CA GLN A 41 -9.14 -12.75 -7.32
C GLN A 41 -9.61 -11.38 -7.78
N ARG A 42 -9.18 -10.93 -8.96
CA ARG A 42 -9.57 -9.65 -9.57
C ARG A 42 -10.82 -9.75 -10.45
N GLY A 43 -11.41 -10.94 -10.61
CA GLY A 43 -12.58 -11.17 -11.46
C GLY A 43 -12.29 -11.00 -12.96
N VAL A 44 -11.04 -11.15 -13.41
CA VAL A 44 -10.62 -11.02 -14.80
C VAL A 44 -10.52 -12.41 -15.44
N SER A 45 -11.19 -12.62 -16.58
CA SER A 45 -11.05 -13.87 -17.34
C SER A 45 -9.73 -13.92 -18.12
N ASN A 46 -9.25 -15.12 -18.43
CA ASN A 46 -8.05 -15.30 -19.25
C ASN A 46 -8.18 -14.67 -20.64
N ASP A 47 -9.38 -14.71 -21.23
CA ASP A 47 -9.64 -14.12 -22.56
C ASP A 47 -9.56 -12.59 -22.47
N GLN A 48 -10.20 -11.99 -21.46
CA GLN A 48 -10.11 -10.55 -21.22
C GLN A 48 -8.66 -10.12 -20.98
N PHE A 49 -7.93 -10.84 -20.14
CA PHE A 49 -6.52 -10.58 -19.88
C PHE A 49 -5.67 -10.65 -21.17
N THR A 50 -5.94 -11.64 -22.03
CA THR A 50 -5.22 -11.80 -23.30
C THR A 50 -5.52 -10.64 -24.27
N GLU A 51 -6.76 -10.16 -24.35
CA GLU A 51 -7.10 -9.01 -25.19
C GLU A 51 -6.50 -7.71 -24.65
N ASP A 52 -6.50 -7.51 -23.34
CA ASP A 52 -5.85 -6.38 -22.69
C ASP A 52 -4.33 -6.39 -22.96
N LEU A 53 -3.71 -7.58 -22.90
CA LEU A 53 -2.30 -7.78 -23.19
C LEU A 53 -1.98 -7.45 -24.66
N LYS A 54 -2.80 -7.91 -25.61
CA LYS A 54 -2.65 -7.53 -27.03
C LYS A 54 -2.74 -6.02 -27.23
N THR A 55 -3.64 -5.36 -26.52
CA THR A 55 -3.80 -3.91 -26.59
C THR A 55 -2.56 -3.20 -26.05
N GLN A 56 -2.02 -3.63 -24.91
CA GLN A 56 -0.78 -3.10 -24.36
C GLN A 56 0.41 -3.30 -25.31
N ILE A 57 0.53 -4.46 -25.93
CA ILE A 57 1.58 -4.77 -26.91
C ILE A 57 1.49 -3.82 -28.11
N LYS A 58 0.28 -3.60 -28.66
CA LYS A 58 0.07 -2.69 -29.78
C LYS A 58 0.46 -1.24 -29.41
N ILE A 59 0.07 -0.77 -28.24
CA ILE A 59 0.44 0.56 -27.73
C ILE A 59 1.96 0.68 -27.56
N LYS A 60 2.60 -0.32 -26.98
CA LYS A 60 4.07 -0.38 -26.83
C LYS A 60 4.79 -0.33 -28.18
N LYS A 61 4.31 -1.09 -29.16
CA LYS A 61 4.84 -1.07 -30.55
C LYS A 61 4.60 0.28 -31.21
N LEU A 62 3.43 0.90 -31.02
CA LEU A 62 3.11 2.23 -31.52
C LEU A 62 4.10 3.27 -30.97
N VAL A 63 4.29 3.32 -29.66
CA VAL A 63 5.24 4.22 -29.02
C VAL A 63 6.66 4.03 -29.58
N ASN A 64 7.12 2.77 -29.68
CA ASN A 64 8.45 2.44 -30.19
C ASN A 64 8.62 2.78 -31.68
N SER A 65 7.53 2.77 -32.47
CA SER A 65 7.56 3.19 -33.88
C SER A 65 7.73 4.71 -34.05
N ILE A 66 7.38 5.48 -33.03
CA ILE A 66 7.51 6.94 -33.03
C ILE A 66 8.88 7.35 -32.47
N ASN A 67 9.25 6.76 -31.34
CA ASN A 67 10.52 7.04 -30.70
C ASN A 67 11.03 5.75 -30.02
N LYS A 68 12.17 5.24 -30.50
CA LYS A 68 12.82 4.09 -29.87
C LYS A 68 13.33 4.48 -28.48
N ILE A 69 12.53 4.13 -27.48
CA ILE A 69 12.86 4.45 -26.10
C ILE A 69 13.95 3.50 -25.63
N SER A 70 15.05 4.09 -25.15
CA SER A 70 16.07 3.36 -24.41
C SER A 70 16.50 4.18 -23.20
N VAL A 71 16.84 3.48 -22.13
CA VAL A 71 17.36 4.08 -20.90
C VAL A 71 18.70 3.44 -20.60
N SER A 72 19.74 4.26 -20.66
CA SER A 72 21.10 3.81 -20.36
C SER A 72 21.32 3.65 -18.85
N ASP A 73 22.41 2.96 -18.48
CA ASP A 73 22.84 2.91 -17.08
C ASP A 73 23.21 4.30 -16.54
N ALA A 74 23.71 5.17 -17.42
CA ALA A 74 24.04 6.56 -17.08
C ALA A 74 22.78 7.37 -16.75
N ASP A 75 21.68 7.19 -17.52
CA ASP A 75 20.40 7.84 -17.23
C ASP A 75 19.84 7.42 -15.87
N ALA A 76 19.85 6.10 -15.60
CA ALA A 76 19.38 5.56 -14.34
C ALA A 76 20.25 6.02 -13.16
N LYS A 77 21.57 6.06 -13.34
CA LYS A 77 22.49 6.56 -12.31
C LYS A 77 22.29 8.05 -12.04
N LYS A 78 22.08 8.84 -13.08
CA LYS A 78 21.77 10.27 -12.95
C LYS A 78 20.46 10.48 -12.18
N TYR A 79 19.40 9.71 -12.51
CA TYR A 79 18.14 9.76 -11.77
C TYR A 79 18.35 9.46 -10.29
N TYR A 80 19.02 8.35 -9.98
CA TYR A 80 19.33 7.95 -8.61
C TYR A 80 20.07 9.07 -7.85
N ASP A 81 21.11 9.68 -8.46
CA ASP A 81 21.92 10.69 -7.81
C ASP A 81 21.17 12.00 -7.55
N THR A 82 20.25 12.36 -8.46
CA THR A 82 19.41 13.56 -8.32
C THR A 82 18.19 13.36 -7.44
N HIS A 83 17.78 12.10 -7.20
CA HIS A 83 16.60 11.74 -6.41
C HIS A 83 16.97 10.88 -5.19
N LYS A 84 18.15 11.06 -4.62
CA LYS A 84 18.63 10.27 -3.48
C LYS A 84 17.66 10.19 -2.31
N ALA A 85 16.88 11.25 -2.08
CA ALA A 85 15.89 11.29 -1.04
C ALA A 85 14.81 10.18 -1.19
N GLU A 86 14.44 9.83 -2.43
CA GLU A 86 13.46 8.78 -2.72
C GLU A 86 13.97 7.37 -2.36
N PHE A 87 15.30 7.20 -2.31
CA PHE A 87 15.98 5.94 -1.97
C PHE A 87 16.50 5.91 -0.54
N THR A 88 16.27 7.01 0.20
CA THR A 88 16.73 7.13 1.58
C THR A 88 15.57 6.85 2.52
N HIS A 89 15.78 5.97 3.46
CA HIS A 89 14.81 5.60 4.48
C HIS A 89 15.38 5.84 5.87
N GLY A 90 14.52 6.25 6.78
CA GLY A 90 14.81 6.27 8.21
C GLY A 90 14.95 4.86 8.77
N GLU A 91 15.36 4.77 10.02
CA GLU A 91 15.32 3.52 10.77
C GLU A 91 13.88 2.98 10.81
N GLN A 92 13.73 1.67 10.56
CA GLN A 92 12.45 0.98 10.61
C GLN A 92 12.56 -0.27 11.48
N VAL A 93 11.47 -0.60 12.14
CA VAL A 93 11.34 -1.82 12.93
C VAL A 93 10.19 -2.63 12.37
N ARG A 94 10.40 -3.93 12.23
CA ARG A 94 9.33 -4.88 11.93
C ARG A 94 8.89 -5.54 13.23
N ALA A 95 7.59 -5.48 13.51
CA ALA A 95 7.08 -6.05 14.73
C ALA A 95 5.69 -6.68 14.56
N SER A 96 5.38 -7.58 15.48
CA SER A 96 4.03 -8.06 15.74
C SER A 96 3.57 -7.56 17.11
N HIS A 97 2.25 -7.42 17.30
CA HIS A 97 1.70 -7.05 18.59
C HIS A 97 0.44 -7.84 18.97
N ILE A 98 0.15 -7.82 20.26
CA ILE A 98 -1.12 -8.26 20.85
C ILE A 98 -1.67 -7.06 21.61
N LEU A 99 -2.88 -6.61 21.23
CA LEU A 99 -3.56 -5.50 21.88
C LEU A 99 -4.62 -6.01 22.86
N PHE A 100 -4.63 -5.46 24.06
CA PHE A 100 -5.75 -5.53 24.99
C PHE A 100 -6.36 -4.14 25.09
N SER A 101 -7.50 -3.94 24.40
CA SER A 101 -8.11 -2.63 24.27
C SER A 101 -8.60 -2.11 25.64
N ALA A 102 -8.11 -0.92 25.99
CA ALA A 102 -8.49 -0.22 27.22
C ALA A 102 -8.56 1.30 26.96
N ASN A 103 -9.09 1.68 25.78
CA ASN A 103 -9.32 3.07 25.40
C ASN A 103 -10.41 3.66 26.30
N THR A 104 -10.03 4.55 27.20
CA THR A 104 -10.95 5.13 28.20
C THR A 104 -12.10 5.90 27.57
N ILE A 105 -11.89 6.54 26.42
CA ILE A 105 -12.95 7.28 25.70
C ILE A 105 -14.00 6.31 25.19
N GLU A 106 -13.58 5.23 24.56
CA GLU A 106 -14.48 4.18 24.06
C GLU A 106 -15.21 3.48 25.20
N LEU A 107 -14.51 3.17 26.29
CA LEU A 107 -15.13 2.56 27.47
C LEU A 107 -16.19 3.47 28.08
N ILE A 108 -15.95 4.76 28.23
CA ILE A 108 -16.93 5.75 28.67
C ILE A 108 -18.16 5.75 27.76
N GLN A 109 -17.95 5.78 26.45
CA GLN A 109 -19.05 5.75 25.48
C GLN A 109 -19.87 4.47 25.57
N GLN A 110 -19.23 3.32 25.67
CA GLN A 110 -19.89 2.02 25.80
C GLN A 110 -20.70 1.91 27.10
N ILE A 111 -20.15 2.37 28.21
CA ILE A 111 -20.84 2.34 29.52
C ILE A 111 -22.04 3.28 29.50
N LYS A 112 -21.86 4.52 28.98
CA LYS A 112 -22.97 5.48 28.86
C LYS A 112 -24.06 5.03 27.87
N ALA A 113 -23.70 4.33 26.80
CA ALA A 113 -24.68 3.78 25.88
C ALA A 113 -25.59 2.74 26.55
N LYS A 114 -25.05 1.98 27.52
CA LYS A 114 -25.83 0.98 28.31
C LYS A 114 -26.59 1.60 29.49
N ASN A 115 -26.06 2.66 30.05
CA ASN A 115 -26.68 3.40 31.16
C ASN A 115 -26.47 4.91 30.97
N PRO A 116 -27.38 5.60 30.23
CA PRO A 116 -27.24 7.02 29.88
C PRO A 116 -27.20 7.95 31.12
N ASN A 117 -27.79 7.55 32.23
CA ASN A 117 -27.91 8.34 33.45
C ASN A 117 -26.97 7.87 34.56
N ILE A 118 -25.87 7.16 34.21
CA ILE A 118 -24.88 6.70 35.17
C ILE A 118 -24.26 7.87 35.93
N ASP A 119 -24.15 7.72 37.24
CA ASP A 119 -23.41 8.68 38.09
C ASP A 119 -21.95 8.79 37.66
N PRO A 120 -21.37 10.03 37.63
CA PRO A 120 -19.97 10.21 37.22
C PRO A 120 -18.97 9.43 38.05
N THR A 121 -19.20 9.25 39.36
CA THR A 121 -18.28 8.48 40.22
C THR A 121 -18.36 6.99 39.89
N GLU A 122 -19.59 6.47 39.71
CA GLU A 122 -19.81 5.08 39.31
C GLU A 122 -19.23 4.81 37.90
N LEU A 123 -19.37 5.77 36.96
CA LEU A 123 -18.78 5.68 35.62
C LEU A 123 -17.26 5.55 35.71
N ASN A 124 -16.60 6.40 36.48
CA ASN A 124 -15.14 6.34 36.64
C ASN A 124 -14.71 5.00 37.23
N THR A 125 -15.38 4.55 38.31
CA THR A 125 -15.10 3.24 38.92
C THR A 125 -15.22 2.10 37.91
N LYS A 126 -16.28 2.08 37.12
CA LYS A 126 -16.45 1.04 36.09
C LYS A 126 -15.40 1.08 34.99
N VAL A 127 -14.96 2.27 34.57
CA VAL A 127 -13.87 2.44 33.60
C VAL A 127 -12.56 1.90 34.19
N GLU A 128 -12.23 2.27 35.42
CA GLU A 128 -11.02 1.78 36.12
C GLU A 128 -11.01 0.26 36.28
N GLU A 129 -12.15 -0.33 36.68
CA GLU A 129 -12.31 -1.78 36.79
C GLU A 129 -12.09 -2.49 35.44
N GLN A 130 -12.62 -1.94 34.34
CA GLN A 130 -12.42 -2.51 33.02
C GLN A 130 -10.98 -2.40 32.55
N VAL A 131 -10.34 -1.25 32.76
CA VAL A 131 -8.91 -1.05 32.47
C VAL A 131 -8.05 -2.02 33.27
N ALA A 132 -8.32 -2.19 34.57
CA ALA A 132 -7.61 -3.13 35.44
C ALA A 132 -7.80 -4.58 34.99
N SER A 133 -9.02 -4.95 34.59
CA SER A 133 -9.32 -6.27 34.04
C SER A 133 -8.53 -6.57 32.78
N GLN A 134 -8.48 -5.61 31.83
CA GLN A 134 -7.71 -5.77 30.60
C GLN A 134 -6.22 -5.87 30.87
N LYS A 135 -5.71 -5.09 31.82
CA LYS A 135 -4.30 -5.17 32.26
C LYS A 135 -3.96 -6.57 32.80
N THR A 136 -4.80 -7.12 33.68
CA THR A 136 -4.58 -8.46 34.27
C THR A 136 -4.57 -9.54 33.16
N LYS A 137 -5.49 -9.45 32.18
CA LYS A 137 -5.50 -10.35 31.04
C LYS A 137 -4.21 -10.24 30.21
N ALA A 138 -3.79 -9.00 29.94
CA ALA A 138 -2.56 -8.73 29.18
C ALA A 138 -1.32 -9.27 29.91
N GLU A 139 -1.24 -9.14 31.24
CA GLU A 139 -0.13 -9.68 32.06
C GLU A 139 -0.09 -11.22 31.98
N ALA A 140 -1.23 -11.88 32.06
CA ALA A 140 -1.31 -13.34 31.95
C ALA A 140 -0.85 -13.82 30.56
N VAL A 141 -1.26 -13.11 29.48
CA VAL A 141 -0.85 -13.45 28.12
C VAL A 141 0.63 -13.10 27.89
N LEU A 142 1.15 -12.00 28.45
CA LEU A 142 2.58 -11.70 28.40
C LEU A 142 3.41 -12.82 29.03
N ALA A 143 2.98 -13.36 30.17
CA ALA A 143 3.64 -14.48 30.82
C ALA A 143 3.63 -15.73 29.91
N GLN A 144 2.51 -16.03 29.25
CA GLN A 144 2.40 -17.11 28.27
C GLN A 144 3.34 -16.92 27.07
N VAL A 145 3.38 -15.72 26.50
CA VAL A 145 4.27 -15.39 25.37
C VAL A 145 5.74 -15.53 25.77
N LYS A 146 6.11 -15.11 26.96
CA LYS A 146 7.50 -15.27 27.46
C LYS A 146 7.93 -16.71 27.63
N GLN A 147 6.99 -17.60 27.98
CA GLN A 147 7.27 -19.03 28.08
C GLN A 147 7.43 -19.66 26.69
N ASN A 148 6.65 -19.24 25.72
CA ASN A 148 6.63 -19.79 24.36
C ASN A 148 6.64 -18.65 23.30
N PRO A 149 7.77 -17.96 23.06
CA PRO A 149 7.82 -16.83 22.12
C PRO A 149 7.52 -17.20 20.66
N ASP A 150 7.68 -18.46 20.31
CA ASP A 150 7.42 -18.97 18.95
C ASP A 150 5.91 -19.10 18.66
N ASP A 151 5.07 -19.27 19.70
CA ASP A 151 3.62 -19.30 19.55
C ASP A 151 2.99 -17.90 19.51
N PHE A 152 3.78 -16.81 19.43
CA PHE A 152 3.28 -15.43 19.46
C PHE A 152 2.14 -15.21 18.47
N ALA A 153 2.27 -15.69 17.23
CA ALA A 153 1.26 -15.52 16.20
C ALA A 153 -0.09 -16.17 16.59
N LYS A 154 -0.07 -17.40 17.06
CA LYS A 154 -1.28 -18.11 17.53
C LYS A 154 -1.92 -17.43 18.73
N ILE A 155 -1.07 -16.91 19.63
CA ILE A 155 -1.53 -16.18 20.82
C ILE A 155 -2.17 -14.85 20.40
N ALA A 156 -1.60 -14.15 19.42
CA ALA A 156 -2.15 -12.93 18.85
C ALA A 156 -3.52 -13.17 18.19
N GLU A 157 -3.63 -14.19 17.34
CA GLU A 157 -4.91 -14.60 16.73
C GLU A 157 -6.00 -14.84 17.77
N LYS A 158 -5.63 -15.46 18.88
CA LYS A 158 -6.58 -15.86 19.93
C LYS A 158 -7.00 -14.70 20.82
N TYR A 159 -6.07 -13.85 21.21
CA TYR A 159 -6.27 -12.91 22.32
C TYR A 159 -6.25 -11.44 21.92
N SER A 160 -5.71 -11.07 20.77
CA SER A 160 -5.62 -9.68 20.38
C SER A 160 -6.98 -9.06 20.06
N ASP A 161 -7.21 -7.86 20.58
CA ASP A 161 -8.37 -7.03 20.26
C ASP A 161 -8.18 -6.28 18.92
N ASP A 162 -6.95 -6.13 18.43
CA ASP A 162 -6.69 -5.67 17.05
C ASP A 162 -6.90 -6.82 16.06
N LYS A 163 -8.15 -6.98 15.62
CA LYS A 163 -8.55 -8.07 14.72
C LYS A 163 -7.85 -7.99 13.35
N ALA A 164 -7.55 -6.78 12.89
CA ALA A 164 -6.93 -6.59 11.57
C ALA A 164 -5.51 -7.16 11.49
N SER A 165 -4.71 -7.01 12.56
CA SER A 165 -3.38 -7.64 12.63
C SER A 165 -3.44 -9.06 13.19
N ALA A 166 -4.36 -9.37 14.11
CA ALA A 166 -4.51 -10.68 14.73
C ALA A 166 -4.62 -11.81 13.70
N GLU A 167 -5.43 -11.64 12.64
CA GLU A 167 -5.60 -12.60 11.53
C GLU A 167 -4.29 -12.94 10.80
N ARG A 168 -3.27 -12.08 10.97
CA ARG A 168 -1.92 -12.28 10.46
C ARG A 168 -0.90 -12.50 11.59
N GLY A 169 -1.34 -13.05 12.73
CA GLY A 169 -0.47 -13.31 13.87
C GLY A 169 0.05 -12.05 14.57
N GLY A 170 -0.69 -10.94 14.48
CA GLY A 170 -0.34 -9.66 15.05
C GLY A 170 0.66 -8.84 14.23
N GLU A 171 1.01 -9.26 13.01
CA GLU A 171 2.04 -8.68 12.15
C GLU A 171 1.66 -7.27 11.67
N LEU A 172 2.54 -6.30 11.91
CA LEU A 172 2.41 -4.89 11.52
C LEU A 172 3.29 -4.50 10.33
N GLY A 173 4.24 -5.37 9.94
CA GLY A 173 5.26 -5.05 8.93
C GLY A 173 6.33 -4.09 9.45
N PHE A 174 7.14 -3.55 8.53
CA PHE A 174 8.08 -2.49 8.84
C PHE A 174 7.38 -1.15 9.01
N PHE A 175 7.76 -0.40 10.04
CA PHE A 175 7.25 0.95 10.30
C PHE A 175 8.34 1.88 10.83
N THR A 176 8.18 3.18 10.59
CA THR A 176 9.02 4.25 11.14
C THR A 176 8.52 4.69 12.52
N LYS A 177 9.32 5.46 13.24
CA LYS A 177 8.92 5.98 14.57
C LYS A 177 7.64 6.81 14.55
N GLU A 178 7.43 7.52 13.45
CA GLU A 178 6.30 8.44 13.26
C GLU A 178 5.00 7.74 12.87
N ALA A 179 5.08 6.49 12.42
CA ALA A 179 3.93 5.72 11.94
C ALA A 179 3.05 5.17 13.08
N MET A 180 3.60 5.07 14.29
CA MET A 180 2.92 4.51 15.47
C MET A 180 2.82 5.54 16.58
N VAL A 181 1.95 5.27 17.56
CA VAL A 181 1.87 6.13 18.76
C VAL A 181 3.18 6.14 19.52
N PRO A 182 3.55 7.29 20.16
CA PRO A 182 4.87 7.49 20.75
C PRO A 182 5.31 6.39 21.71
N GLU A 183 4.40 5.91 22.56
CA GLU A 183 4.70 4.90 23.58
C GLU A 183 5.06 3.55 22.94
N PHE A 184 4.31 3.16 21.89
CA PHE A 184 4.57 1.94 21.15
C PHE A 184 5.90 2.03 20.39
N SER A 185 6.11 3.14 19.65
CA SER A 185 7.34 3.38 18.92
C SER A 185 8.55 3.37 19.82
N LYS A 186 8.49 4.09 20.95
CA LYS A 186 9.58 4.14 21.93
C LYS A 186 9.95 2.74 22.43
N ALA A 187 8.96 1.91 22.72
CA ALA A 187 9.19 0.55 23.16
C ALA A 187 9.80 -0.30 22.04
N ALA A 188 9.16 -0.35 20.86
CA ALA A 188 9.60 -1.18 19.74
C ALA A 188 11.03 -0.84 19.29
N PHE A 189 11.33 0.47 19.14
CA PHE A 189 12.67 0.92 18.71
C PHE A 189 13.77 0.76 19.77
N SER A 190 13.43 0.55 21.04
CA SER A 190 14.40 0.22 22.09
C SER A 190 14.73 -1.27 22.18
N MET A 191 13.92 -2.12 21.56
CA MET A 191 14.05 -3.58 21.63
C MET A 191 15.02 -4.12 20.55
N LYS A 192 15.63 -5.25 20.86
CA LYS A 192 16.46 -5.98 19.89
C LYS A 192 15.58 -6.83 18.97
N PRO A 193 16.01 -7.09 17.72
CA PRO A 193 15.37 -8.10 16.87
C PRO A 193 15.21 -9.44 17.58
N ASN A 194 14.15 -10.15 17.25
CA ASN A 194 13.77 -11.43 17.82
C ASN A 194 13.55 -11.40 19.35
N SER A 195 13.04 -10.27 19.87
CA SER A 195 12.71 -10.14 21.30
C SER A 195 11.24 -9.77 21.50
N VAL A 196 10.71 -10.13 22.69
CA VAL A 196 9.38 -9.75 23.18
C VAL A 196 9.55 -8.69 24.25
N SER A 197 8.59 -7.77 24.37
CA SER A 197 8.60 -6.73 25.40
C SER A 197 8.64 -7.33 26.80
N GLU A 198 9.51 -6.79 27.65
CA GLU A 198 9.64 -7.28 29.03
C GLU A 198 8.39 -6.96 29.87
N ASN A 199 7.78 -5.82 29.59
CA ASN A 199 6.59 -5.34 30.28
C ASN A 199 5.50 -5.00 29.26
N LEU A 200 4.27 -4.84 29.74
CA LEU A 200 3.20 -4.28 28.93
C LEU A 200 3.53 -2.84 28.52
N VAL A 201 3.30 -2.52 27.27
CA VAL A 201 3.41 -1.16 26.76
C VAL A 201 2.04 -0.51 26.78
N LYS A 202 1.86 0.51 27.61
CA LYS A 202 0.59 1.25 27.70
C LYS A 202 0.56 2.36 26.66
N SER A 203 -0.54 2.45 25.93
CA SER A 203 -0.83 3.52 24.98
C SER A 203 -2.27 4.04 25.18
N PRO A 204 -2.72 5.07 24.47
CA PRO A 204 -4.12 5.49 24.47
C PRO A 204 -5.12 4.40 24.03
N TYR A 205 -4.66 3.40 23.28
CA TYR A 205 -5.50 2.27 22.83
C TYR A 205 -5.65 1.17 23.89
N GLY A 206 -4.70 1.05 24.81
CA GLY A 206 -4.70 0.01 25.83
C GLY A 206 -3.30 -0.53 26.11
N PHE A 207 -3.21 -1.84 26.33
CA PHE A 207 -1.98 -2.53 26.68
C PHE A 207 -1.51 -3.39 25.52
N HIS A 208 -0.25 -3.25 25.15
CA HIS A 208 0.38 -3.99 24.06
C HIS A 208 1.46 -4.93 24.59
N ILE A 209 1.51 -6.12 23.99
CA ILE A 209 2.66 -7.01 24.02
C ILE A 209 3.29 -6.92 22.64
N ILE A 210 4.58 -6.58 22.57
CA ILE A 210 5.28 -6.31 21.32
C ILE A 210 6.35 -7.40 21.10
N LYS A 211 6.42 -7.97 19.92
CA LYS A 211 7.53 -8.81 19.45
C LYS A 211 8.18 -8.12 18.27
N VAL A 212 9.40 -7.64 18.44
CA VAL A 212 10.22 -7.14 17.34
C VAL A 212 10.83 -8.33 16.62
N THR A 213 10.62 -8.41 15.30
CA THR A 213 11.11 -9.51 14.47
C THR A 213 12.34 -9.12 13.65
N ASP A 214 12.42 -7.84 13.24
CA ASP A 214 13.51 -7.35 12.41
C ASP A 214 13.74 -5.85 12.61
N ARG A 215 14.88 -5.35 12.14
CA ARG A 215 15.25 -3.94 12.14
C ARG A 215 15.98 -3.58 10.87
N MET A 216 15.61 -2.46 10.28
CA MET A 216 16.31 -1.87 9.15
C MET A 216 16.92 -0.54 9.61
N GLU A 217 18.23 -0.47 9.59
CA GLU A 217 18.95 0.76 9.92
C GLU A 217 18.65 1.86 8.90
N ALA A 218 18.67 3.12 9.36
CA ALA A 218 18.54 4.26 8.46
C ALA A 218 19.64 4.21 7.39
N GLY A 219 19.27 4.46 6.15
CA GLY A 219 20.24 4.37 5.07
C GLY A 219 19.70 4.76 3.71
N THR A 220 20.55 4.67 2.72
CA THR A 220 20.16 4.84 1.32
C THR A 220 20.31 3.51 0.60
N THR A 221 19.25 3.05 -0.02
CA THR A 221 19.29 1.81 -0.82
C THR A 221 20.34 1.95 -1.93
N PRO A 222 21.33 1.06 -2.00
CA PRO A 222 22.40 1.15 -3.01
C PRO A 222 21.84 1.13 -4.44
N TYR A 223 22.43 1.94 -5.32
CA TYR A 223 22.04 2.05 -6.74
C TYR A 223 21.90 0.68 -7.42
N VAL A 224 22.81 -0.24 -7.14
CA VAL A 224 22.82 -1.59 -7.75
C VAL A 224 21.54 -2.39 -7.48
N LYS A 225 20.87 -2.14 -6.34
CA LYS A 225 19.61 -2.82 -5.98
C LYS A 225 18.38 -2.25 -6.65
N VAL A 226 18.42 -0.97 -7.05
CA VAL A 226 17.25 -0.24 -7.60
C VAL A 226 17.44 0.16 -9.07
N LYS A 227 18.60 -0.15 -9.66
CA LYS A 227 18.96 0.21 -11.03
C LYS A 227 17.90 -0.18 -12.05
N ASP A 228 17.45 -1.43 -12.01
CA ASP A 228 16.50 -1.96 -12.99
C ASP A 228 15.10 -1.37 -12.80
N GLU A 229 14.70 -1.12 -11.55
CA GLU A 229 13.46 -0.42 -11.22
C GLU A 229 13.48 1.02 -11.73
N ILE A 230 14.59 1.72 -11.54
CA ILE A 230 14.78 3.09 -12.04
C ILE A 230 14.74 3.12 -13.57
N LYS A 231 15.40 2.18 -14.24
CA LYS A 231 15.33 2.08 -15.70
C LYS A 231 13.90 1.88 -16.18
N PHE A 232 13.19 0.95 -15.59
CA PHE A 232 11.80 0.68 -15.90
C PHE A 232 10.90 1.91 -15.67
N TYR A 233 11.11 2.61 -14.55
CA TYR A 233 10.40 3.85 -14.24
C TYR A 233 10.64 4.93 -15.31
N ILE A 234 11.90 5.22 -15.64
CA ILE A 234 12.27 6.24 -16.64
C ILE A 234 11.71 5.84 -18.03
N GLU A 235 11.80 4.57 -18.40
CA GLU A 235 11.27 4.05 -19.66
C GLU A 235 9.75 4.26 -19.72
N THR A 236 9.04 3.93 -18.65
CA THR A 236 7.60 4.13 -18.54
C THR A 236 7.22 5.60 -18.65
N GLN A 237 7.94 6.51 -17.97
CA GLN A 237 7.69 7.95 -18.07
C GLN A 237 7.89 8.46 -19.51
N LYS A 238 8.97 8.05 -20.18
CA LYS A 238 9.21 8.39 -21.59
C LYS A 238 8.12 7.85 -22.52
N GLN A 239 7.61 6.64 -22.26
CA GLN A 239 6.48 6.06 -23.03
C GLN A 239 5.20 6.87 -22.85
N ILE A 240 4.87 7.25 -21.63
CA ILE A 240 3.71 8.09 -21.32
C ILE A 240 3.84 9.45 -22.01
N GLU A 241 5.01 10.06 -22.00
CA GLU A 241 5.24 11.36 -22.66
C GLU A 241 5.04 11.28 -24.18
N VAL A 242 5.58 10.24 -24.84
CA VAL A 242 5.42 10.01 -26.28
C VAL A 242 3.94 9.78 -26.60
N LEU A 243 3.25 8.94 -25.81
CA LEU A 243 1.84 8.64 -26.01
C LEU A 243 0.96 9.89 -25.83
N LYS A 244 1.26 10.71 -24.83
CA LYS A 244 0.57 11.98 -24.60
C LYS A 244 0.72 12.93 -25.77
N LYS A 245 1.95 13.15 -26.24
CA LYS A 245 2.22 14.02 -27.43
C LYS A 245 1.49 13.50 -28.65
N LEU A 246 1.47 12.19 -28.89
CA LEU A 246 0.71 11.59 -29.97
C LEU A 246 -0.78 11.85 -29.82
N THR A 247 -1.33 11.58 -28.65
CA THR A 247 -2.77 11.73 -28.39
C THR A 247 -3.21 13.19 -28.54
N ASP A 248 -2.42 14.13 -28.01
CA ASP A 248 -2.69 15.57 -28.16
C ASP A 248 -2.68 15.99 -29.63
N GLY A 249 -1.73 15.45 -30.43
CA GLY A 249 -1.68 15.69 -31.88
C GLY A 249 -2.86 15.09 -32.62
N LEU A 250 -3.27 13.87 -32.28
CA LEU A 250 -4.44 13.22 -32.87
C LEU A 250 -5.72 13.97 -32.53
N MET A 251 -5.88 14.42 -31.29
CA MET A 251 -7.04 15.18 -30.82
C MET A 251 -7.19 16.52 -31.54
N LYS A 252 -6.10 17.24 -31.79
CA LYS A 252 -6.13 18.52 -32.52
C LYS A 252 -6.66 18.38 -33.96
N ASN A 253 -6.41 17.23 -34.59
CA ASN A 253 -6.79 16.97 -35.98
C ASN A 253 -8.06 16.11 -36.09
N ALA A 254 -8.65 15.67 -34.99
CA ALA A 254 -9.83 14.82 -34.98
C ALA A 254 -11.10 15.63 -35.22
N LYS A 255 -11.98 15.12 -36.09
CA LYS A 255 -13.38 15.57 -36.13
C LYS A 255 -14.13 14.76 -35.09
N VAL A 256 -14.48 15.44 -33.98
CA VAL A 256 -15.24 14.81 -32.89
C VAL A 256 -16.70 15.16 -33.05
N GLU A 257 -17.56 14.18 -33.27
CA GLU A 257 -19.00 14.29 -33.19
C GLU A 257 -19.49 13.74 -31.86
N TYR A 258 -20.19 14.58 -31.11
CA TYR A 258 -20.81 14.18 -29.86
C TYR A 258 -22.23 13.70 -30.16
N LEU A 259 -22.49 12.40 -30.08
CA LEU A 259 -23.80 11.81 -30.32
C LEU A 259 -24.83 12.17 -29.23
N ASN A 260 -24.36 12.71 -28.12
CA ASN A 260 -25.22 13.17 -27.02
C ASN A 260 -24.64 14.46 -26.45
N ASP A 261 -25.47 15.51 -26.42
CA ASP A 261 -25.12 16.86 -25.95
C ASP A 261 -24.59 16.89 -24.50
N LYS A 262 -24.98 15.93 -23.67
CA LYS A 262 -24.49 15.77 -22.30
C LYS A 262 -22.97 15.58 -22.24
N TYR A 263 -22.37 15.04 -23.27
CA TYR A 263 -20.92 14.75 -23.33
C TYR A 263 -20.15 15.74 -24.22
N ASP A 264 -20.83 16.75 -24.78
CA ASP A 264 -20.20 17.81 -25.56
C ASP A 264 -19.69 18.91 -24.59
N PRO A 265 -18.36 19.01 -24.37
CA PRO A 265 -17.81 20.00 -23.43
C PRO A 265 -18.09 21.46 -23.84
N ARG A 266 -18.49 21.68 -25.10
CA ARG A 266 -18.89 23.00 -25.61
C ARG A 266 -20.30 23.39 -25.16
N LYS A 267 -21.11 22.39 -24.76
CA LYS A 267 -22.53 22.56 -24.38
C LYS A 267 -22.78 22.36 -22.89
N VAL A 268 -21.81 21.75 -22.15
CA VAL A 268 -21.90 21.55 -20.70
C VAL A 268 -21.21 22.74 -20.01
N PRO A 269 -21.93 23.59 -19.27
CA PRO A 269 -21.30 24.66 -18.53
C PRO A 269 -20.36 24.10 -17.46
N VAL A 270 -19.09 24.50 -17.51
CA VAL A 270 -18.10 24.18 -16.47
C VAL A 270 -18.58 24.87 -15.19
N LYS A 271 -19.13 24.12 -14.24
CA LYS A 271 -19.31 24.60 -12.86
C LYS A 271 -17.91 24.73 -12.24
N VAL A 272 -17.36 25.93 -12.32
CA VAL A 272 -16.20 26.30 -11.51
C VAL A 272 -16.72 26.53 -10.10
N GLU A 273 -16.58 25.54 -9.23
CA GLU A 273 -16.74 25.76 -7.79
C GLU A 273 -15.54 26.60 -7.32
N THR A 274 -15.72 27.92 -7.33
CA THR A 274 -14.84 28.81 -6.58
C THR A 274 -15.11 28.60 -5.09
N LYS A 275 -14.27 27.82 -4.42
CA LYS A 275 -14.19 27.87 -2.96
C LYS A 275 -13.60 29.23 -2.59
N GLU A 276 -14.44 30.17 -2.22
CA GLU A 276 -14.03 31.35 -1.48
C GLU A 276 -13.39 30.89 -0.17
N VAL A 277 -12.09 31.12 -0.08
CA VAL A 277 -11.37 31.02 1.21
C VAL A 277 -11.73 32.27 1.99
N GLU A 278 -12.74 32.18 2.86
CA GLU A 278 -12.99 33.19 3.88
C GLU A 278 -11.73 33.27 4.79
N LYS A 279 -11.04 34.39 4.65
CA LYS A 279 -10.06 34.82 5.65
C LYS A 279 -10.81 35.27 6.91
N LYS A 280 -10.64 34.54 7.97
CA LYS A 280 -10.80 35.04 9.35
C LYS A 280 -9.58 34.69 10.16
#